data_1038a3d0279978a31799458ec237b1db
#
_entry.id   1038a3d0279978a31799458ec237b1db
#
_cell.length_a   1.000
_cell.length_b   1.000
_cell.length_c   1.000
_cell.angle_alpha   90.00
_cell.angle_beta   90.00
_cell.angle_gamma   90.00
#
_symmetry.space_group_name_H-M   'P 1'
#
loop_
_entity.id
_entity.type
_entity.pdbx_description
1 polymer ?
#
loop_
_entity_poly.entity_id
_entity_poly.type
_entity_poly.pdbx_seq_one_letter_code
_entity_poly.pdbx_strand_id
1 'polypeptide(L)'
;MPTIQILVEGYGKEESDGEHASSTVTLIRDGGVNIIIDPGMDRSALLESLAKHGLETKDIHFVALTHMHADHCLLAGIFENAQIVDNDSIYTFDGKISEHDGTIPGTGVKIVKTPGHDQFHCSFLVETEDLGKVIVAGDVFWWWSDEEQRTNREGLLGREDPYVKDAAALKKSREELLALADYIIPGHGKMFQVV
;
A
#
# COMPACT_ATOMS: atom_id res chain seq x y z
N MET A 1 16.63 5.43 10.98
CA MET A 1 15.18 5.68 10.81
C MET A 1 14.75 5.11 9.46
N PRO A 2 13.52 4.63 9.33
CA PRO A 2 12.98 4.18 8.05
C PRO A 2 13.01 5.27 6.99
N THR A 3 13.23 4.88 5.73
CA THR A 3 13.01 5.73 4.56
C THR A 3 11.90 5.15 3.72
N ILE A 4 11.12 6.03 3.06
CA ILE A 4 9.99 5.66 2.23
C ILE A 4 10.16 6.27 0.84
N GLN A 5 9.81 5.51 -0.19
CA GLN A 5 9.90 5.94 -1.57
C GLN A 5 8.80 5.35 -2.42
N ILE A 6 8.10 6.17 -3.17
CA ILE A 6 7.14 5.71 -4.19
C ILE A 6 7.95 5.28 -5.41
N LEU A 7 7.87 3.99 -5.76
CA LEU A 7 8.51 3.42 -6.94
C LEU A 7 7.66 3.61 -8.20
N VAL A 8 6.35 3.40 -8.05
CA VAL A 8 5.36 3.58 -9.11
C VAL A 8 4.18 4.32 -8.49
N GLU A 9 3.76 5.44 -9.07
CA GLU A 9 2.51 6.11 -8.68
C GLU A 9 1.33 5.30 -9.21
N GLY A 10 0.38 4.96 -8.35
CA GLY A 10 -0.77 4.16 -8.70
C GLY A 10 -1.73 4.90 -9.63
N TYR A 11 -2.33 4.16 -10.54
CA TYR A 11 -3.28 4.69 -11.52
C TYR A 11 -4.45 3.75 -11.74
N GLY A 12 -5.59 4.30 -12.12
CA GLY A 12 -6.76 3.57 -12.60
C GLY A 12 -7.42 4.36 -13.73
N LYS A 13 -7.79 3.68 -14.80
CA LYS A 13 -8.48 4.26 -15.96
C LYS A 13 -9.52 3.29 -16.49
N GLU A 14 -10.69 3.81 -16.86
CA GLU A 14 -11.61 3.08 -17.73
C GLU A 14 -11.28 3.42 -19.20
N GLU A 15 -11.09 2.39 -20.02
CA GLU A 15 -10.87 2.52 -21.46
C GLU A 15 -11.88 1.64 -22.22
N SER A 16 -11.95 1.78 -23.54
CA SER A 16 -12.95 1.08 -24.36
C SER A 16 -12.79 -0.45 -24.37
N ASP A 17 -11.64 -0.96 -24.00
CA ASP A 17 -11.25 -2.39 -23.95
C ASP A 17 -11.20 -2.95 -22.51
N GLY A 18 -11.46 -2.12 -21.48
CA GLY A 18 -11.51 -2.52 -20.08
C GLY A 18 -10.88 -1.52 -19.14
N GLU A 19 -10.66 -1.95 -17.91
CA GLU A 19 -9.97 -1.17 -16.90
C GLU A 19 -8.46 -1.41 -16.97
N HIS A 20 -7.68 -0.33 -16.87
CA HIS A 20 -6.23 -0.34 -16.71
C HIS A 20 -5.88 0.23 -15.34
N ALA A 21 -5.39 -0.61 -14.45
CA ALA A 21 -5.05 -0.20 -13.09
C ALA A 21 -3.75 -0.85 -12.62
N SER A 22 -3.03 -0.17 -11.76
CA SER A 22 -1.97 -0.72 -10.91
C SER A 22 -1.85 0.15 -9.67
N SER A 23 -1.65 -0.47 -8.52
CA SER A 23 -1.51 0.23 -7.26
C SER A 23 -0.26 1.10 -7.19
N THR A 24 -0.24 2.03 -6.25
CA THR A 24 0.98 2.72 -5.82
C THR A 24 1.94 1.70 -5.20
N VAL A 25 3.11 1.52 -5.83
CA VAL A 25 4.15 0.66 -5.29
C VAL A 25 5.08 1.47 -4.40
N THR A 26 5.14 1.10 -3.14
CA THR A 26 5.96 1.79 -2.14
C THR A 26 7.10 0.92 -1.65
N LEU A 27 8.34 1.47 -1.71
CA LEU A 27 9.52 0.86 -1.11
C LEU A 27 9.77 1.49 0.27
N ILE A 28 9.93 0.65 1.28
CA ILE A 28 10.41 1.06 2.61
C ILE A 28 11.74 0.37 2.86
N ARG A 29 12.71 1.13 3.38
CA ARG A 29 13.97 0.59 3.89
C ARG A 29 14.07 0.91 5.37
N ASP A 30 14.23 -0.13 6.19
CA ASP A 30 14.36 0.01 7.65
C ASP A 30 15.30 -1.04 8.22
N GLY A 31 16.34 -0.62 8.94
CA GLY A 31 17.28 -1.53 9.62
C GLY A 31 18.02 -2.53 8.69
N GLY A 32 18.15 -2.22 7.41
CA GLY A 32 18.70 -3.14 6.39
C GLY A 32 17.67 -4.05 5.74
N VAL A 33 16.40 -3.92 6.12
CA VAL A 33 15.27 -4.64 5.51
C VAL A 33 14.65 -3.82 4.39
N ASN A 34 14.47 -4.40 3.21
CA ASN A 34 13.75 -3.81 2.08
C ASN A 34 12.35 -4.41 2.02
N ILE A 35 11.34 -3.57 2.02
CA ILE A 35 9.92 -3.93 1.98
C ILE A 35 9.28 -3.29 0.77
N ILE A 36 8.55 -4.05 -0.03
CA ILE A 36 7.63 -3.52 -1.05
C ILE A 36 6.22 -3.61 -0.50
N ILE A 37 5.49 -2.49 -0.51
CA ILE A 37 4.06 -2.50 -0.24
C ILE A 37 3.33 -2.42 -1.58
N ASP A 38 2.40 -3.34 -1.80
CA ASP A 38 1.56 -3.50 -2.99
C ASP A 38 2.40 -3.46 -4.28
N PRO A 39 2.95 -4.59 -4.72
CA PRO A 39 3.83 -4.63 -5.89
C PRO A 39 3.13 -4.30 -7.22
N GLY A 40 1.82 -4.13 -7.21
CA GLY A 40 1.06 -3.76 -8.39
C GLY A 40 0.86 -4.89 -9.40
N MET A 41 0.53 -4.50 -10.63
CA MET A 41 0.46 -5.41 -11.78
C MET A 41 1.20 -4.89 -13.02
N ASP A 42 1.73 -3.66 -13.01
CA ASP A 42 2.62 -3.16 -14.07
C ASP A 42 4.06 -3.63 -13.84
N ARG A 43 4.34 -4.84 -14.37
CA ARG A 43 5.65 -5.49 -14.19
C ARG A 43 6.80 -4.67 -14.76
N SER A 44 6.61 -4.00 -15.89
CA SER A 44 7.67 -3.23 -16.55
C SER A 44 8.04 -2.02 -15.71
N ALA A 45 7.05 -1.23 -15.28
CA ALA A 45 7.26 -0.07 -14.44
C ALA A 45 7.93 -0.44 -13.11
N LEU A 46 7.49 -1.53 -12.47
CA LEU A 46 8.09 -2.01 -11.22
C LEU A 46 9.57 -2.37 -11.39
N LEU A 47 9.91 -3.22 -12.37
CA LEU A 47 11.29 -3.67 -12.56
C LEU A 47 12.23 -2.53 -12.97
N GLU A 48 11.79 -1.63 -13.83
CA GLU A 48 12.55 -0.43 -14.20
C GLU A 48 12.80 0.47 -12.99
N SER A 49 11.79 0.64 -12.12
CA SER A 49 11.93 1.46 -10.93
C SER A 49 12.86 0.81 -9.89
N LEU A 50 12.75 -0.49 -9.64
CA LEU A 50 13.71 -1.22 -8.78
C LEU A 50 15.14 -1.02 -9.26
N ALA A 51 15.39 -1.22 -10.56
CA ALA A 51 16.72 -1.06 -11.15
C ALA A 51 17.28 0.38 -10.98
N LYS A 52 16.44 1.41 -11.14
CA LYS A 52 16.83 2.83 -10.89
C LYS A 52 17.26 3.06 -9.43
N HIS A 53 16.75 2.25 -8.50
CA HIS A 53 17.09 2.32 -7.07
C HIS A 53 18.17 1.33 -6.66
N GLY A 54 18.82 0.67 -7.64
CA GLY A 54 19.91 -0.30 -7.43
C GLY A 54 19.46 -1.60 -6.77
N LEU A 55 18.19 -1.99 -6.98
CA LEU A 55 17.60 -3.19 -6.43
C LEU A 55 17.18 -4.17 -7.54
N GLU A 56 17.26 -5.45 -7.21
CA GLU A 56 16.65 -6.56 -7.94
C GLU A 56 15.53 -7.18 -7.08
N THR A 57 14.68 -8.01 -7.66
CA THR A 57 13.60 -8.70 -6.93
C THR A 57 14.10 -9.53 -5.75
N LYS A 58 15.28 -10.13 -5.87
CA LYS A 58 15.94 -10.93 -4.82
C LYS A 58 16.39 -10.13 -3.59
N ASP A 59 16.50 -8.80 -3.70
CA ASP A 59 16.94 -7.90 -2.63
C ASP A 59 15.78 -7.48 -1.71
N ILE A 60 14.55 -7.88 -2.04
CA ILE A 60 13.37 -7.60 -1.25
C ILE A 60 13.16 -8.71 -0.21
N HIS A 61 12.99 -8.30 1.05
CA HIS A 61 12.83 -9.19 2.19
C HIS A 61 11.35 -9.46 2.52
N PHE A 62 10.50 -8.45 2.33
CA PHE A 62 9.05 -8.56 2.53
C PHE A 62 8.29 -7.91 1.38
N VAL A 63 7.20 -8.56 0.97
CA VAL A 63 6.13 -7.95 0.20
C VAL A 63 4.93 -7.84 1.13
N ALA A 64 4.51 -6.62 1.42
CA ALA A 64 3.37 -6.34 2.29
C ALA A 64 2.17 -5.97 1.42
N LEU A 65 1.03 -6.61 1.66
CA LEU A 65 -0.19 -6.43 0.87
C LEU A 65 -1.24 -5.71 1.71
N THR A 66 -1.76 -4.60 1.20
CA THR A 66 -2.89 -3.91 1.85
C THR A 66 -4.15 -4.75 1.74
N HIS A 67 -4.38 -5.36 0.59
CA HIS A 67 -5.47 -6.28 0.31
C HIS A 67 -5.19 -7.11 -0.97
N MET A 68 -6.15 -7.97 -1.38
CA MET A 68 -5.91 -8.99 -2.40
C MET A 68 -6.53 -8.66 -3.77
N HIS A 69 -6.82 -7.40 -4.09
CA HIS A 69 -7.18 -7.03 -5.46
C HIS A 69 -5.97 -7.24 -6.39
N ALA A 70 -6.24 -7.66 -7.62
CA ALA A 70 -5.18 -8.08 -8.55
C ALA A 70 -4.16 -6.98 -8.85
N ASP A 71 -4.62 -5.75 -8.97
CA ASP A 71 -3.81 -4.57 -9.25
C ASP A 71 -2.90 -4.15 -8.08
N HIS A 72 -3.08 -4.76 -6.89
CA HIS A 72 -2.19 -4.63 -5.73
C HIS A 72 -1.26 -5.83 -5.59
N CYS A 73 -1.75 -7.06 -5.77
CA CYS A 73 -1.04 -8.26 -5.34
C CYS A 73 -0.45 -9.13 -6.47
N LEU A 74 -0.80 -8.89 -7.75
CA LEU A 74 -0.46 -9.81 -8.85
C LEU A 74 1.04 -10.11 -8.97
N LEU A 75 1.89 -9.12 -8.72
CA LEU A 75 3.34 -9.26 -8.83
C LEU A 75 4.04 -9.74 -7.55
N ALA A 76 3.31 -10.06 -6.47
CA ALA A 76 3.92 -10.51 -5.22
C ALA A 76 4.83 -11.74 -5.42
N GLY A 77 4.45 -12.65 -6.30
CA GLY A 77 5.18 -13.89 -6.56
C GLY A 77 6.52 -13.75 -7.33
N ILE A 78 6.88 -12.55 -7.81
CA ILE A 78 8.17 -12.38 -8.50
C ILE A 78 9.36 -12.14 -7.54
N PHE A 79 9.10 -11.94 -6.27
CA PHE A 79 10.12 -11.67 -5.24
C PHE A 79 10.53 -12.96 -4.55
N GLU A 80 11.44 -13.68 -5.15
CA GLU A 80 11.81 -15.06 -4.81
C GLU A 80 12.33 -15.27 -3.38
N ASN A 81 12.86 -14.22 -2.73
CA ASN A 81 13.40 -14.28 -1.36
C ASN A 81 12.49 -13.61 -0.31
N ALA A 82 11.38 -13.01 -0.76
CA ALA A 82 10.52 -12.26 0.14
C ALA A 82 9.57 -13.17 0.92
N GLN A 83 9.22 -12.76 2.13
CA GLN A 83 8.03 -13.24 2.80
C GLN A 83 6.86 -12.32 2.44
N ILE A 84 5.66 -12.88 2.30
CA ILE A 84 4.46 -12.08 2.07
C ILE A 84 3.82 -11.78 3.42
N VAL A 85 3.40 -10.53 3.63
CA VAL A 85 2.73 -10.07 4.86
C VAL A 85 1.41 -9.42 4.49
N ASP A 86 0.35 -9.77 5.18
CA ASP A 86 -0.95 -9.12 5.04
C ASP A 86 -1.51 -8.66 6.40
N ASN A 87 -2.80 -8.43 6.48
CA ASN A 87 -3.56 -8.02 7.66
C ASN A 87 -3.36 -8.92 8.90
N ASP A 88 -3.18 -10.23 8.72
CA ASP A 88 -3.20 -11.22 9.82
C ASP A 88 -1.94 -12.09 9.85
N SER A 89 -1.26 -12.30 8.72
CA SER A 89 -0.33 -13.41 8.56
C SER A 89 0.94 -13.04 7.81
N ILE A 90 1.95 -13.88 8.03
CA ILE A 90 3.19 -13.94 7.25
C ILE A 90 3.22 -15.28 6.54
N TYR A 91 3.46 -15.26 5.24
CA TYR A 91 3.53 -16.43 4.37
C TYR A 91 4.95 -16.59 3.81
N THR A 92 5.44 -17.81 3.77
CA THR A 92 6.71 -18.14 3.13
C THR A 92 6.49 -19.08 1.95
N PHE A 93 7.38 -19.07 0.96
CA PHE A 93 7.22 -19.89 -0.24
C PHE A 93 7.45 -21.40 -0.02
N ASP A 94 7.86 -21.82 1.19
CA ASP A 94 7.88 -23.23 1.61
C ASP A 94 6.54 -23.70 2.21
N GLY A 95 5.51 -22.82 2.18
CA GLY A 95 4.15 -23.13 2.61
C GLY A 95 3.86 -22.89 4.09
N LYS A 96 4.77 -22.23 4.83
CA LYS A 96 4.52 -21.88 6.23
C LYS A 96 3.62 -20.62 6.30
N ILE A 97 2.65 -20.64 7.20
CA ILE A 97 1.81 -19.51 7.59
C ILE A 97 2.01 -19.28 9.09
N SER A 98 2.25 -18.04 9.48
CA SER A 98 2.40 -17.63 10.89
C SER A 98 1.76 -16.29 11.14
N GLU A 99 1.32 -16.05 12.36
CA GLU A 99 0.82 -14.75 12.80
C GLU A 99 1.99 -13.77 13.00
N HIS A 100 1.70 -12.45 12.90
CA HIS A 100 2.59 -11.36 13.30
C HIS A 100 2.02 -10.64 14.53
N ASP A 101 2.83 -9.84 15.19
CA ASP A 101 2.47 -9.04 16.37
C ASP A 101 1.90 -7.65 16.04
N GLY A 102 1.54 -7.41 14.78
CA GLY A 102 1.10 -6.09 14.28
C GLY A 102 2.24 -5.25 13.73
N THR A 103 3.44 -5.85 13.53
CA THR A 103 4.59 -5.20 12.89
C THR A 103 5.20 -6.10 11.81
N ILE A 104 5.89 -5.50 10.83
CA ILE A 104 6.72 -6.28 9.90
C ILE A 104 8.01 -6.67 10.64
N PRO A 105 8.37 -7.97 10.68
CA PRO A 105 9.47 -8.45 11.51
C PRO A 105 10.81 -7.74 11.25
N GLY A 106 11.48 -7.35 12.33
CA GLY A 106 12.79 -6.68 12.26
C GLY A 106 12.73 -5.22 11.86
N THR A 107 11.56 -4.61 11.81
CA THR A 107 11.34 -3.21 11.40
C THR A 107 10.43 -2.46 12.38
N GLY A 108 10.34 -1.12 12.22
CA GLY A 108 9.37 -0.27 12.91
C GLY A 108 8.05 -0.08 12.16
N VAL A 109 7.83 -0.78 11.04
CA VAL A 109 6.61 -0.64 10.21
C VAL A 109 5.44 -1.35 10.89
N LYS A 110 4.39 -0.59 11.22
CA LYS A 110 3.19 -1.11 11.90
C LYS A 110 2.09 -1.45 10.91
N ILE A 111 1.39 -2.54 11.16
CA ILE A 111 0.23 -2.99 10.38
C ILE A 111 -1.03 -2.47 11.09
N VAL A 112 -1.83 -1.70 10.40
CA VAL A 112 -3.07 -1.09 10.92
C VAL A 112 -4.25 -1.68 10.17
N LYS A 113 -5.15 -2.37 10.88
CA LYS A 113 -6.37 -2.93 10.26
C LYS A 113 -7.30 -1.80 9.82
N THR A 114 -7.63 -1.75 8.54
CA THR A 114 -8.45 -0.70 7.92
C THR A 114 -9.55 -1.30 7.03
N PRO A 115 -10.48 -2.10 7.62
CA PRO A 115 -11.53 -2.75 6.85
C PRO A 115 -12.48 -1.73 6.21
N GLY A 116 -13.14 -2.17 5.15
CA GLY A 116 -14.22 -1.42 4.50
C GLY A 116 -14.21 -1.53 3.00
N HIS A 117 -13.15 -1.13 2.30
CA HIS A 117 -12.96 -1.41 0.87
C HIS A 117 -12.93 -2.93 0.64
N ASP A 118 -12.10 -3.62 1.41
CA ASP A 118 -12.14 -5.07 1.61
C ASP A 118 -12.21 -5.39 3.11
N GLN A 119 -12.76 -6.57 3.48
CA GLN A 119 -12.93 -6.94 4.89
C GLN A 119 -11.60 -7.22 5.61
N PHE A 120 -10.58 -7.66 4.86
CA PHE A 120 -9.23 -7.96 5.38
C PHE A 120 -8.21 -6.89 5.02
N HIS A 121 -8.67 -5.71 4.63
CA HIS A 121 -7.80 -4.60 4.28
C HIS A 121 -6.97 -4.13 5.49
N CYS A 122 -5.69 -3.83 5.24
CA CYS A 122 -4.82 -3.16 6.19
C CYS A 122 -4.03 -2.02 5.52
N SER A 123 -3.48 -1.14 6.34
CA SER A 123 -2.58 -0.06 5.95
C SER A 123 -1.27 -0.18 6.73
N PHE A 124 -0.21 0.45 6.24
CA PHE A 124 1.11 0.37 6.87
C PHE A 124 1.57 1.74 7.35
N LEU A 125 1.81 1.86 8.66
CA LEU A 125 2.31 3.08 9.30
C LEU A 125 3.83 3.03 9.40
N VAL A 126 4.48 4.08 8.91
CA VAL A 126 5.94 4.28 8.92
C VAL A 126 6.26 5.61 9.59
N GLU A 127 7.09 5.62 10.61
CA GLU A 127 7.59 6.84 11.24
C GLU A 127 8.94 7.21 10.61
N THR A 128 8.99 8.31 9.86
CA THR A 128 10.18 8.83 9.17
C THR A 128 10.73 10.07 9.86
N GLU A 129 11.98 10.43 9.60
CA GLU A 129 12.61 11.60 10.20
C GLU A 129 12.12 12.92 9.57
N ASP A 130 11.89 12.91 8.27
CA ASP A 130 11.59 14.09 7.45
C ASP A 130 10.08 14.33 7.25
N LEU A 131 9.26 13.29 7.17
CA LEU A 131 7.82 13.38 6.89
C LEU A 131 6.94 13.08 8.12
N GLY A 132 7.53 12.66 9.25
CA GLY A 132 6.74 12.22 10.40
C GLY A 132 6.05 10.87 10.15
N LYS A 133 4.77 10.76 10.47
CA LYS A 133 3.96 9.56 10.32
C LYS A 133 3.38 9.48 8.91
N VAL A 134 3.92 8.58 8.10
CA VAL A 134 3.41 8.28 6.76
C VAL A 134 2.61 7.00 6.80
N ILE A 135 1.41 7.00 6.23
CA ILE A 135 0.59 5.80 6.07
C ILE A 135 0.49 5.43 4.60
N VAL A 136 0.90 4.21 4.26
CA VAL A 136 0.55 3.58 2.98
C VAL A 136 -0.83 2.98 3.17
N ALA A 137 -1.83 3.65 2.61
CA ALA A 137 -3.22 3.46 2.97
C ALA A 137 -3.95 2.41 2.10
N GLY A 138 -3.34 2.00 0.96
CA GLY A 138 -4.07 1.20 -0.02
C GLY A 138 -5.37 1.90 -0.41
N ASP A 139 -6.41 1.13 -0.67
CA ASP A 139 -7.68 1.61 -1.19
C ASP A 139 -8.66 2.12 -0.13
N VAL A 140 -8.17 2.42 1.07
CA VAL A 140 -8.89 3.34 1.97
C VAL A 140 -9.04 4.70 1.30
N PHE A 141 -8.01 5.11 0.51
CA PHE A 141 -8.02 6.29 -0.34
C PHE A 141 -7.47 5.94 -1.72
N TRP A 142 -8.25 6.23 -2.76
CA TRP A 142 -7.83 6.01 -4.15
C TRP A 142 -8.63 6.91 -5.11
N TRP A 143 -8.12 7.20 -6.30
CA TRP A 143 -8.75 8.03 -7.32
C TRP A 143 -8.54 7.46 -8.71
N TRP A 144 -9.51 7.66 -9.60
CA TRP A 144 -9.30 7.47 -11.02
C TRP A 144 -8.32 8.52 -11.55
N SER A 145 -7.56 8.20 -12.60
CA SER A 145 -6.52 9.08 -13.16
C SER A 145 -7.07 10.37 -13.79
N ASP A 146 -8.33 10.38 -14.19
CA ASP A 146 -9.05 11.52 -14.76
C ASP A 146 -9.88 12.29 -13.71
N GLU A 147 -9.84 11.89 -12.46
CA GLU A 147 -10.57 12.48 -11.36
C GLU A 147 -9.72 13.51 -10.60
N GLU A 148 -10.38 14.57 -10.11
CA GLU A 148 -9.73 15.51 -9.19
C GLU A 148 -9.46 14.86 -7.83
N GLN A 149 -8.19 14.78 -7.45
CA GLN A 149 -7.78 14.25 -6.15
C GLN A 149 -8.06 15.28 -5.04
N ARG A 150 -9.26 15.24 -4.45
CA ARG A 150 -9.67 16.12 -3.35
C ARG A 150 -9.13 15.59 -2.03
N THR A 151 -8.19 16.32 -1.44
CA THR A 151 -7.49 15.92 -0.20
C THR A 151 -7.91 16.71 1.04
N ASN A 152 -8.95 17.55 0.95
CA ASN A 152 -9.55 18.15 2.13
C ASN A 152 -10.39 17.12 2.88
N ARG A 153 -10.58 17.33 4.20
CA ARG A 153 -11.27 16.36 5.08
C ARG A 153 -12.66 15.96 4.58
N GLU A 154 -13.44 16.90 4.07
CA GLU A 154 -14.78 16.64 3.53
C GLU A 154 -14.73 15.74 2.31
N GLY A 155 -13.83 16.02 1.34
CA GLY A 155 -13.62 15.21 0.15
C GLY A 155 -13.14 13.79 0.48
N LEU A 156 -12.21 13.66 1.44
CA LEU A 156 -11.67 12.37 1.87
C LEU A 156 -12.74 11.50 2.55
N LEU A 157 -13.53 12.06 3.46
CA LEU A 157 -14.57 11.30 4.18
C LEU A 157 -15.83 11.04 3.35
N GLY A 158 -16.15 11.94 2.43
CA GLY A 158 -17.33 11.84 1.56
C GLY A 158 -17.10 11.08 0.25
N ARG A 159 -15.86 10.66 -0.02
CA ARG A 159 -15.54 9.96 -1.26
C ARG A 159 -16.33 8.65 -1.37
N GLU A 160 -17.04 8.48 -2.48
CA GLU A 160 -17.69 7.21 -2.83
C GLU A 160 -16.64 6.20 -3.32
N ASP A 161 -16.87 4.94 -3.00
CA ASP A 161 -16.05 3.81 -3.44
C ASP A 161 -16.98 2.75 -4.02
N PRO A 162 -16.97 2.55 -5.37
CA PRO A 162 -17.85 1.60 -6.04
C PRO A 162 -17.56 0.13 -5.70
N TYR A 163 -16.38 -0.17 -5.15
CA TYR A 163 -15.96 -1.53 -4.79
C TYR A 163 -16.15 -1.84 -3.29
N VAL A 164 -16.61 -0.86 -2.49
CA VAL A 164 -16.73 -0.96 -1.04
C VAL A 164 -17.53 -2.18 -0.59
N LYS A 165 -17.01 -2.93 0.38
CA LYS A 165 -17.70 -4.07 1.00
C LYS A 165 -18.49 -3.67 2.25
N ASP A 166 -17.96 -2.69 3.01
CA ASP A 166 -18.61 -2.10 4.18
C ASP A 166 -18.32 -0.59 4.25
N ALA A 167 -19.29 0.21 3.85
CA ALA A 167 -19.16 1.66 3.80
C ALA A 167 -18.99 2.30 5.20
N ALA A 168 -19.61 1.72 6.24
CA ALA A 168 -19.47 2.22 7.60
C ALA A 168 -18.08 1.95 8.16
N ALA A 169 -17.54 0.75 7.93
CA ALA A 169 -16.18 0.38 8.28
C ALA A 169 -15.16 1.23 7.51
N LEU A 170 -15.34 1.44 6.20
CA LEU A 170 -14.47 2.28 5.39
C LEU A 170 -14.40 3.72 5.91
N LYS A 171 -15.57 4.31 6.22
CA LYS A 171 -15.61 5.65 6.80
C LYS A 171 -14.83 5.74 8.12
N LYS A 172 -15.01 4.75 9.01
CA LYS A 172 -14.28 4.67 10.27
C LYS A 172 -12.76 4.54 10.03
N SER A 173 -12.35 3.67 9.12
CA SER A 173 -10.93 3.51 8.73
C SER A 173 -10.35 4.82 8.21
N ARG A 174 -11.06 5.57 7.37
CA ARG A 174 -10.65 6.90 6.90
C ARG A 174 -10.46 7.89 8.06
N GLU A 175 -11.43 7.96 8.99
CA GLU A 175 -11.36 8.83 10.16
C GLU A 175 -10.15 8.50 11.05
N GLU A 176 -9.87 7.22 11.28
CA GLU A 176 -8.73 6.74 12.08
C GLU A 176 -7.39 7.07 11.42
N LEU A 177 -7.25 6.83 10.11
CA LEU A 177 -6.02 7.14 9.38
C LEU A 177 -5.75 8.65 9.32
N LEU A 178 -6.78 9.48 9.10
CA LEU A 178 -6.66 10.94 9.10
C LEU A 178 -6.33 11.53 10.49
N ALA A 179 -6.63 10.82 11.57
CA ALA A 179 -6.24 11.23 12.92
C ALA A 179 -4.81 10.80 13.29
N LEU A 180 -4.25 9.82 12.57
CA LEU A 180 -2.97 9.21 12.89
C LEU A 180 -1.82 9.73 12.03
N ALA A 181 -2.07 10.04 10.75
CA ALA A 181 -1.05 10.33 9.75
C ALA A 181 -0.72 11.82 9.63
N ASP A 182 0.55 12.12 9.32
CA ASP A 182 0.98 13.42 8.78
C ASP A 182 0.89 13.42 7.24
N TYR A 183 1.18 12.26 6.61
CA TYR A 183 1.08 12.03 5.16
C TYR A 183 0.41 10.71 4.86
N ILE A 184 -0.33 10.66 3.74
CA ILE A 184 -0.97 9.45 3.22
C ILE A 184 -0.48 9.17 1.80
N ILE A 185 -0.11 7.91 1.56
CA ILE A 185 0.13 7.34 0.22
C ILE A 185 -1.10 6.51 -0.11
N PRO A 186 -1.92 6.91 -1.09
CA PRO A 186 -3.12 6.19 -1.48
C PRO A 186 -2.82 4.99 -2.37
N GLY A 187 -3.78 4.08 -2.53
CA GLY A 187 -3.69 2.97 -3.48
C GLY A 187 -3.53 3.45 -4.91
N HIS A 188 -4.30 4.45 -5.31
CA HIS A 188 -4.17 5.13 -6.60
C HIS A 188 -4.18 6.64 -6.40
N GLY A 189 -3.26 7.34 -7.08
CA GLY A 189 -3.07 8.79 -6.99
C GLY A 189 -1.82 9.20 -6.22
N LYS A 190 -1.70 10.49 -5.96
CA LYS A 190 -0.50 11.11 -5.37
C LYS A 190 -0.51 11.09 -3.84
N MET A 191 0.66 10.93 -3.25
CA MET A 191 0.85 11.18 -1.81
C MET A 191 0.38 12.60 -1.45
N PHE A 192 -0.27 12.73 -0.30
CA PHE A 192 -0.77 14.02 0.19
C PHE A 192 -0.55 14.21 1.69
N GLN A 193 -0.43 15.46 2.11
CA GLN A 193 -0.35 15.85 3.51
C GLN A 193 -1.76 15.91 4.12
N VAL A 194 -1.90 15.41 5.34
CA VAL A 194 -3.12 15.54 6.14
C VAL A 194 -3.13 16.92 6.82
N VAL A 195 -4.19 17.70 6.59
CA VAL A 195 -4.38 19.07 7.12
C VAL A 195 -5.65 19.18 7.95
#